data_98f6fa0969fd3838816f9ee043e12732
#
_entry.id   98f6fa0969fd3838816f9ee043e12732
#
_cell.length_a   1.000
_cell.length_b   1.000
_cell.length_c   1.000
_cell.angle_alpha   90.00
_cell.angle_beta   90.00
_cell.angle_gamma   90.00
#
_symmetry.space_group_name_H-M   'P 1'
#
loop_
_entity.id
_entity.type
_entity.pdbx_description
1 polymer ?
#
loop_
_entity_poly.entity_id
_entity_poly.type
_entity_poly.pdbx_seq_one_letter_code
_entity_poly.pdbx_strand_id
1 'polypeptide(L)'
;MIPLIALLLTMSSQPATPYTSNISLSSQHVRRDFVPDGDLDKGVWRLVPHATFEHNFTGEKRYPELKTEVASLWSDKYVYFAFWCKYREINVYQGEDPAKERWGLWERDVVEVFLNPEPAKVNHYYEFEVSPNNQWLDLEINLDKKPFNDAGWNSSFEHAVRIDKERHLWMCEMRIPLSAMKTRIVPGSQWRGNFYRAEGTGSDEQRSLLAWSTVVARPEAFHNPSRFGVIRFVP
;
A
#
# COMPACT_ATOMS: atom_id res chain seq x y z
N MET A 1 -17.86 51.95 -36.41
CA MET A 1 -18.28 50.54 -36.19
C MET A 1 -17.04 49.74 -35.76
N ILE A 2 -16.94 49.37 -34.50
CA ILE A 2 -15.84 48.59 -33.95
C ILE A 2 -16.37 47.16 -33.86
N PRO A 3 -15.70 46.13 -34.43
CA PRO A 3 -16.18 44.74 -34.34
C PRO A 3 -15.92 44.20 -32.94
N LEU A 4 -16.96 43.69 -32.33
CA LEU A 4 -16.94 42.98 -31.07
C LEU A 4 -16.34 41.59 -31.32
N ILE A 5 -15.11 41.37 -30.87
CA ILE A 5 -14.48 40.05 -30.92
C ILE A 5 -15.04 39.24 -29.73
N ALA A 6 -15.92 38.27 -30.01
CA ALA A 6 -16.38 37.29 -29.01
C ALA A 6 -15.27 36.31 -28.70
N LEU A 7 -14.72 36.36 -27.49
CA LEU A 7 -13.76 35.40 -26.96
C LEU A 7 -14.54 34.14 -26.57
N LEU A 8 -14.50 33.13 -27.40
CA LEU A 8 -15.01 31.77 -27.07
C LEU A 8 -14.07 31.14 -26.06
N LEU A 9 -14.44 31.18 -24.79
CA LEU A 9 -13.82 30.33 -23.74
C LEU A 9 -14.24 28.88 -24.00
N THR A 10 -13.34 28.09 -24.59
CA THR A 10 -13.46 26.63 -24.60
C THR A 10 -13.23 26.12 -23.19
N MET A 11 -14.31 25.81 -22.49
CA MET A 11 -14.21 25.02 -21.25
C MET A 11 -13.70 23.62 -21.62
N SER A 12 -12.40 23.39 -21.38
CA SER A 12 -11.83 22.05 -21.40
C SER A 12 -12.45 21.26 -20.24
N SER A 13 -13.38 20.38 -20.55
CA SER A 13 -13.87 19.42 -19.57
C SER A 13 -12.72 18.48 -19.21
N GLN A 14 -12.16 18.65 -18.03
CA GLN A 14 -11.23 17.67 -17.47
C GLN A 14 -11.96 16.33 -17.39
N PRO A 15 -11.37 15.23 -17.86
CA PRO A 15 -11.99 13.93 -17.72
C PRO A 15 -12.24 13.64 -16.22
N ALA A 16 -13.44 13.15 -15.91
CA ALA A 16 -13.78 12.80 -14.54
C ALA A 16 -12.75 11.80 -13.99
N THR A 17 -12.26 12.02 -12.77
CA THR A 17 -11.34 11.08 -12.14
C THR A 17 -12.03 9.72 -11.98
N PRO A 18 -11.40 8.62 -12.37
CA PRO A 18 -11.96 7.29 -12.17
C PRO A 18 -11.92 6.84 -10.70
N TYR A 19 -11.24 7.58 -9.85
CA TYR A 19 -11.09 7.28 -8.41
C TYR A 19 -12.29 7.78 -7.62
N THR A 20 -12.82 6.90 -6.77
CA THR A 20 -14.02 7.15 -5.94
C THR A 20 -13.73 7.32 -4.46
N SER A 21 -12.49 7.02 -4.01
CA SER A 21 -12.05 7.20 -2.63
C SER A 21 -11.29 8.51 -2.46
N ASN A 22 -11.57 9.22 -1.36
CA ASN A 22 -10.89 10.45 -0.95
C ASN A 22 -10.13 10.31 0.38
N ILE A 23 -10.10 9.10 0.97
CA ILE A 23 -9.26 8.84 2.13
C ILE A 23 -7.81 9.15 1.79
N SER A 24 -7.06 9.72 2.73
CA SER A 24 -5.68 10.13 2.44
C SER A 24 -4.72 9.86 3.57
N LEU A 25 -3.47 9.56 3.22
CA LEU A 25 -2.32 9.46 4.10
C LEU A 25 -1.28 10.49 3.65
N SER A 26 -0.72 11.25 4.61
CA SER A 26 0.42 12.13 4.36
C SER A 26 1.72 11.36 4.54
N SER A 27 2.61 11.42 3.56
CA SER A 27 3.97 10.88 3.60
C SER A 27 4.94 12.05 3.78
N GLN A 28 5.70 12.07 4.87
CA GLN A 28 6.61 13.16 5.20
C GLN A 28 8.01 12.92 4.64
N HIS A 29 8.72 13.99 4.30
CA HIS A 29 10.08 13.91 3.78
C HIS A 29 11.10 13.60 4.88
N VAL A 30 12.00 12.65 4.59
CA VAL A 30 13.18 12.38 5.42
C VAL A 30 14.46 12.76 4.68
N ARG A 31 15.32 13.48 5.35
CA ARG A 31 16.59 13.98 4.77
C ARG A 31 17.66 12.90 4.59
N ARG A 32 17.56 11.80 5.33
CA ARG A 32 18.55 10.71 5.35
C ARG A 32 17.83 9.39 5.12
N ASP A 33 18.32 8.64 4.15
CA ASP A 33 17.88 7.28 3.96
C ASP A 33 18.25 6.39 5.14
N PHE A 34 17.41 5.41 5.41
CA PHE A 34 17.66 4.41 6.45
C PHE A 34 17.26 3.02 5.94
N VAL A 35 17.85 1.99 6.54
CA VAL A 35 17.55 0.59 6.25
C VAL A 35 16.46 0.11 7.21
N PRO A 36 15.46 -0.63 6.73
CA PRO A 36 14.48 -1.30 7.59
C PRO A 36 15.16 -2.23 8.59
N ASP A 37 14.75 -2.18 9.86
CA ASP A 37 15.20 -3.05 10.94
C ASP A 37 14.03 -3.60 11.79
N GLY A 38 12.80 -3.22 11.43
CA GLY A 38 11.58 -3.63 12.13
C GLY A 38 11.35 -2.93 13.46
N ASP A 39 12.27 -2.05 13.91
CA ASP A 39 12.08 -1.24 15.10
C ASP A 39 11.31 0.04 14.75
N LEU A 40 10.02 0.04 15.01
CA LEU A 40 9.14 1.18 14.76
C LEU A 40 9.05 2.15 15.96
N ASP A 41 9.71 1.85 17.06
CA ASP A 41 9.86 2.78 18.20
C ASP A 41 10.99 3.81 17.95
N LYS A 42 11.77 3.67 16.89
CA LYS A 42 12.79 4.63 16.49
C LYS A 42 12.21 6.00 16.13
N GLY A 43 12.97 7.05 16.40
CA GLY A 43 12.50 8.44 16.38
C GLY A 43 11.90 8.90 15.04
N VAL A 44 12.29 8.30 13.91
CA VAL A 44 11.80 8.68 12.57
C VAL A 44 10.31 8.44 12.41
N TRP A 45 9.73 7.44 13.09
CA TRP A 45 8.32 7.09 13.01
C TRP A 45 7.44 7.77 14.08
N ARG A 46 8.01 8.31 15.15
CA ARG A 46 7.24 8.80 16.33
C ARG A 46 6.31 9.99 16.03
N LEU A 47 6.65 10.81 15.06
CA LEU A 47 5.91 12.06 14.76
C LEU A 47 5.22 12.02 13.40
N VAL A 48 5.18 10.87 12.78
CA VAL A 48 4.55 10.68 11.46
C VAL A 48 3.05 10.45 11.64
N PRO A 49 2.19 11.09 10.84
CA PRO A 49 0.76 10.80 10.85
C PRO A 49 0.49 9.33 10.49
N HIS A 50 -0.33 8.66 11.27
CA HIS A 50 -0.79 7.30 11.00
C HIS A 50 -2.18 7.31 10.40
N ALA A 51 -2.41 6.45 9.41
CA ALA A 51 -3.74 6.01 9.05
C ALA A 51 -4.05 4.71 9.82
N THR A 52 -5.31 4.50 10.17
CA THR A 52 -5.75 3.32 10.90
C THR A 52 -6.85 2.63 10.11
N PHE A 53 -6.81 1.31 10.07
CA PHE A 53 -7.91 0.51 9.55
C PHE A 53 -8.11 -0.78 10.35
N GLU A 54 -9.37 -1.17 10.49
CA GLU A 54 -9.79 -2.32 11.29
C GLU A 54 -11.12 -2.92 10.77
N HIS A 55 -11.53 -2.50 9.56
CA HIS A 55 -12.71 -3.04 8.91
C HIS A 55 -12.31 -4.04 7.82
N ASN A 56 -13.17 -5.02 7.58
CA ASN A 56 -13.00 -5.88 6.44
C ASN A 56 -12.99 -5.03 5.14
N PHE A 57 -12.51 -5.63 4.08
CA PHE A 57 -12.32 -4.95 2.80
C PHE A 57 -13.61 -4.33 2.22
N THR A 58 -14.81 -4.80 2.62
CA THR A 58 -16.10 -4.19 2.22
C THR A 58 -16.55 -3.06 3.16
N GLY A 59 -15.95 -2.94 4.34
CA GLY A 59 -16.34 -1.96 5.36
C GLY A 59 -17.49 -2.39 6.26
N GLU A 60 -18.05 -3.58 6.06
CA GLU A 60 -19.28 -4.05 6.76
C GLU A 60 -18.98 -4.62 8.14
N LYS A 61 -17.80 -5.20 8.33
CA LYS A 61 -17.40 -5.87 9.59
C LYS A 61 -16.18 -5.22 10.18
N ARG A 62 -16.19 -4.96 11.47
CA ARG A 62 -15.10 -4.36 12.22
C ARG A 62 -14.39 -5.42 13.06
N TYR A 63 -13.05 -5.35 13.10
CA TYR A 63 -12.16 -6.22 13.86
C TYR A 63 -11.18 -5.39 14.71
N PRO A 64 -11.62 -4.84 15.88
CA PRO A 64 -10.77 -3.98 16.72
C PRO A 64 -9.50 -4.69 17.21
N GLU A 65 -9.57 -6.02 17.36
CA GLU A 65 -8.46 -6.89 17.75
C GLU A 65 -7.40 -7.07 16.66
N LEU A 66 -7.72 -6.67 15.41
CA LEU A 66 -6.83 -6.67 14.26
C LEU A 66 -6.45 -5.26 13.82
N LYS A 67 -6.71 -4.26 14.66
CA LYS A 67 -6.38 -2.88 14.35
C LYS A 67 -4.99 -2.81 13.72
N THR A 68 -4.92 -2.21 12.53
CA THR A 68 -3.68 -1.97 11.80
C THR A 68 -3.48 -0.48 11.64
N GLU A 69 -2.29 -0.01 11.96
CA GLU A 69 -1.85 1.36 11.69
C GLU A 69 -0.79 1.33 10.60
N VAL A 70 -0.80 2.32 9.74
CA VAL A 70 0.20 2.51 8.69
C VAL A 70 0.67 3.95 8.66
N ALA A 71 1.98 4.14 8.53
CA ALA A 71 2.61 5.43 8.32
C ALA A 71 3.50 5.39 7.08
N SER A 72 3.77 6.56 6.49
CA SER A 72 4.62 6.67 5.31
C SER A 72 5.60 7.83 5.43
N LEU A 73 6.82 7.58 4.93
CA LEU A 73 7.88 8.57 4.76
C LEU A 73 8.41 8.48 3.32
N TRP A 74 9.12 9.51 2.87
CA TRP A 74 9.77 9.49 1.57
C TRP A 74 11.09 10.24 1.60
N SER A 75 11.99 9.87 0.70
CA SER A 75 13.24 10.56 0.40
C SER A 75 13.38 10.75 -1.10
N ASP A 76 14.48 11.32 -1.54
CA ASP A 76 14.77 11.46 -2.98
C ASP A 76 14.91 10.12 -3.72
N LYS A 77 15.11 9.01 -2.99
CA LYS A 77 15.38 7.69 -3.56
C LYS A 77 14.33 6.64 -3.24
N TYR A 78 13.61 6.80 -2.13
CA TYR A 78 12.75 5.76 -1.58
C TYR A 78 11.41 6.30 -1.09
N VAL A 79 10.41 5.45 -1.11
CA VAL A 79 9.22 5.59 -0.27
C VAL A 79 9.27 4.50 0.80
N TYR A 80 8.87 4.85 2.02
CA TYR A 80 8.89 3.97 3.17
C TYR A 80 7.49 3.78 3.71
N PHE A 81 7.21 2.57 4.19
CA PHE A 81 5.99 2.27 4.92
C PHE A 81 6.32 1.54 6.21
N ALA A 82 5.57 1.85 7.26
CA ALA A 82 5.62 1.16 8.53
C ALA A 82 4.22 0.72 8.94
N PHE A 83 4.09 -0.52 9.38
CA PHE A 83 2.84 -1.10 9.83
C PHE A 83 2.95 -1.58 11.26
N TRP A 84 1.93 -1.26 12.07
CA TRP A 84 1.70 -1.80 13.42
C TRP A 84 0.44 -2.63 13.37
N CYS A 85 0.57 -3.94 13.47
CA CYS A 85 -0.50 -4.90 13.25
C CYS A 85 -0.83 -5.66 14.54
N LYS A 86 -1.95 -5.35 15.19
CA LYS A 86 -2.48 -6.23 16.23
C LYS A 86 -2.87 -7.58 15.62
N TYR A 87 -2.63 -8.68 16.33
CA TYR A 87 -2.94 -10.01 15.83
C TYR A 87 -3.57 -10.89 16.92
N ARG A 88 -4.35 -11.88 16.50
CA ARG A 88 -4.88 -12.96 17.35
C ARG A 88 -3.88 -14.12 17.40
N GLU A 89 -3.49 -14.60 16.24
CA GLU A 89 -2.52 -15.66 16.01
C GLU A 89 -1.64 -15.29 14.82
N ILE A 90 -0.48 -15.91 14.71
CA ILE A 90 0.43 -15.73 13.57
C ILE A 90 0.36 -16.99 12.69
N ASN A 91 -0.13 -16.79 11.47
CA ASN A 91 -0.32 -17.83 10.47
C ASN A 91 0.61 -17.56 9.28
N VAL A 92 1.73 -18.23 9.21
CA VAL A 92 2.75 -18.04 8.17
C VAL A 92 3.17 -19.38 7.57
N TYR A 93 3.71 -19.36 6.37
CA TYR A 93 4.37 -20.52 5.79
C TYR A 93 5.64 -20.84 6.56
N GLN A 94 5.92 -22.15 6.75
CA GLN A 94 7.08 -22.64 7.48
C GLN A 94 8.11 -23.22 6.52
N GLY A 95 9.39 -23.12 6.87
CA GLY A 95 10.48 -23.80 6.14
C GLY A 95 10.84 -23.18 4.78
N GLU A 96 10.30 -22.03 4.45
CA GLU A 96 10.60 -21.31 3.23
C GLU A 96 11.85 -20.43 3.39
N ASP A 97 12.58 -20.23 2.30
CA ASP A 97 13.77 -19.38 2.26
C ASP A 97 13.34 -17.89 2.24
N PRO A 98 13.61 -17.10 3.30
CA PRO A 98 13.20 -15.70 3.33
C PRO A 98 13.94 -14.79 2.33
N ALA A 99 14.98 -15.29 1.66
CA ALA A 99 15.68 -14.58 0.61
C ALA A 99 14.99 -14.67 -0.75
N LYS A 100 13.94 -15.49 -0.86
CA LYS A 100 13.18 -15.69 -2.09
C LYS A 100 11.76 -15.19 -1.96
N GLU A 101 11.25 -14.69 -3.07
CA GLU A 101 9.83 -14.37 -3.19
C GLU A 101 8.97 -15.62 -2.98
N ARG A 102 7.83 -15.40 -2.32
CA ARG A 102 6.86 -16.45 -2.06
C ARG A 102 5.55 -16.16 -2.78
N TRP A 103 5.30 -16.85 -3.88
CA TRP A 103 4.00 -16.81 -4.55
C TRP A 103 2.90 -17.39 -3.66
N GLY A 104 1.74 -16.72 -3.64
CA GLY A 104 0.62 -17.09 -2.78
C GLY A 104 0.79 -16.66 -1.33
N LEU A 105 1.63 -15.63 -1.07
CA LEU A 105 1.86 -15.13 0.29
C LEU A 105 0.57 -14.60 0.91
N TRP A 106 -0.30 -14.00 0.11
CA TRP A 106 -1.64 -13.52 0.51
C TRP A 106 -2.59 -14.57 1.08
N GLU A 107 -2.29 -15.87 0.96
CA GLU A 107 -3.08 -16.95 1.55
C GLU A 107 -2.84 -17.13 3.06
N ARG A 108 -1.94 -16.36 3.64
CA ARG A 108 -1.58 -16.33 5.07
C ARG A 108 -1.59 -14.89 5.58
N ASP A 109 -1.06 -14.71 6.79
CA ASP A 109 -0.91 -13.38 7.37
C ASP A 109 0.08 -12.55 6.55
N VAL A 110 -0.37 -11.38 6.11
CA VAL A 110 0.40 -10.48 5.27
C VAL A 110 -0.11 -9.05 5.41
N VAL A 111 0.77 -8.05 5.26
CA VAL A 111 0.41 -6.69 4.90
C VAL A 111 0.79 -6.44 3.45
N GLU A 112 -0.04 -5.67 2.77
CA GLU A 112 0.14 -5.35 1.36
C GLU A 112 0.08 -3.85 1.14
N VAL A 113 0.97 -3.36 0.28
CA VAL A 113 1.02 -1.97 -0.19
C VAL A 113 0.81 -1.96 -1.70
N PHE A 114 -0.29 -1.38 -2.14
CA PHE A 114 -0.56 -1.16 -3.56
C PHE A 114 -0.30 0.30 -3.91
N LEU A 115 0.58 0.57 -4.89
CA LEU A 115 1.03 1.91 -5.24
C LEU A 115 0.83 2.19 -6.74
N ASN A 116 0.09 3.25 -7.04
CA ASN A 116 -0.01 3.80 -8.39
C ASN A 116 0.66 5.19 -8.42
N PRO A 117 1.91 5.30 -8.86
CA PRO A 117 2.62 6.57 -8.98
C PRO A 117 2.17 7.40 -10.19
N GLU A 118 1.45 6.81 -11.15
CA GLU A 118 0.90 7.45 -12.34
C GLU A 118 -0.64 7.37 -12.35
N PRO A 119 -1.36 8.19 -11.55
CA PRO A 119 -2.82 8.07 -11.39
C PRO A 119 -3.64 8.13 -12.68
N ALA A 120 -3.08 8.67 -13.76
CA ALA A 120 -3.71 8.64 -15.07
C ALA A 120 -3.77 7.23 -15.70
N LYS A 121 -2.86 6.33 -15.30
CA LYS A 121 -2.82 4.93 -15.72
C LYS A 121 -3.46 4.06 -14.64
N VAL A 122 -4.79 4.15 -14.51
CA VAL A 122 -5.55 3.54 -13.39
C VAL A 122 -5.24 2.05 -13.21
N ASN A 123 -5.12 1.32 -14.29
CA ASN A 123 -4.95 -0.14 -14.32
C ASN A 123 -3.49 -0.60 -14.18
N HIS A 124 -2.55 0.33 -13.99
CA HIS A 124 -1.12 0.01 -13.86
C HIS A 124 -0.59 0.51 -12.51
N TYR A 125 -0.17 -0.42 -11.65
CA TYR A 125 0.32 -0.14 -10.30
C TYR A 125 1.27 -1.25 -9.83
N TYR A 126 1.79 -1.12 -8.63
CA TYR A 126 2.74 -2.05 -8.01
C TYR A 126 2.20 -2.57 -6.70
N GLU A 127 2.54 -3.80 -6.38
CA GLU A 127 2.13 -4.52 -5.19
C GLU A 127 3.36 -5.00 -4.43
N PHE A 128 3.34 -4.86 -3.11
CA PHE A 128 4.41 -5.26 -2.20
C PHE A 128 3.78 -5.94 -1.00
N GLU A 129 4.17 -7.17 -0.74
CA GLU A 129 3.66 -7.99 0.34
C GLU A 129 4.78 -8.37 1.30
N VAL A 130 4.51 -8.33 2.61
CA VAL A 130 5.41 -8.83 3.64
C VAL A 130 4.61 -9.53 4.72
N SER A 131 5.03 -10.76 5.10
CA SER A 131 4.41 -11.55 6.14
C SER A 131 5.15 -11.43 7.49
N PRO A 132 4.53 -11.85 8.62
CA PRO A 132 5.15 -11.75 9.95
C PRO A 132 6.47 -12.51 10.13
N ASN A 133 6.77 -13.50 9.29
CA ASN A 133 8.07 -14.21 9.29
C ASN A 133 9.05 -13.63 8.27
N ASN A 134 8.79 -12.41 7.79
CA ASN A 134 9.64 -11.67 6.85
C ASN A 134 9.77 -12.30 5.46
N GLN A 135 8.85 -13.19 5.06
CA GLN A 135 8.67 -13.59 3.66
C GLN A 135 8.00 -12.46 2.89
N TRP A 136 8.22 -12.41 1.58
CA TRP A 136 7.84 -11.26 0.77
C TRP A 136 7.48 -11.66 -0.66
N LEU A 137 6.79 -10.75 -1.33
CA LEU A 137 6.49 -10.79 -2.76
C LEU A 137 6.38 -9.36 -3.27
N ASP A 138 6.83 -9.10 -4.51
CA ASP A 138 6.50 -7.88 -5.22
C ASP A 138 6.04 -8.16 -6.66
N LEU A 139 5.15 -7.33 -7.17
CA LEU A 139 4.54 -7.52 -8.48
C LEU A 139 4.36 -6.18 -9.20
N GLU A 140 4.58 -6.18 -10.51
CA GLU A 140 4.04 -5.14 -11.39
C GLU A 140 2.67 -5.60 -11.91
N ILE A 141 1.64 -4.80 -11.66
CA ILE A 141 0.25 -5.10 -12.01
C ILE A 141 -0.20 -4.24 -13.19
N ASN A 142 -0.74 -4.89 -14.21
CA ASN A 142 -1.39 -4.21 -15.33
C ASN A 142 -2.67 -4.94 -15.73
N LEU A 143 -3.81 -4.45 -15.22
CA LEU A 143 -5.12 -5.08 -15.44
C LEU A 143 -5.57 -5.10 -16.91
N ASP A 144 -4.89 -4.36 -17.80
CA ASP A 144 -5.14 -4.37 -19.24
C ASP A 144 -4.44 -5.54 -19.95
N LYS A 145 -3.63 -6.34 -19.22
CA LYS A 145 -2.89 -7.50 -19.73
C LYS A 145 -3.42 -8.82 -19.20
N LYS A 146 -2.97 -9.92 -19.79
CA LYS A 146 -3.16 -11.29 -19.29
C LYS A 146 -1.86 -12.11 -19.47
N PRO A 147 -1.28 -12.67 -18.39
CA PRO A 147 -1.67 -12.42 -17.00
C PRO A 147 -1.54 -10.93 -16.65
N PHE A 148 -2.29 -10.46 -15.67
CA PHE A 148 -2.28 -9.06 -15.27
C PHE A 148 -1.13 -8.71 -14.30
N ASN A 149 -0.52 -9.70 -13.69
CA ASN A 149 0.62 -9.61 -12.80
C ASN A 149 1.90 -10.07 -13.48
N ASP A 150 2.99 -9.37 -13.24
CA ASP A 150 4.33 -9.76 -13.65
C ASP A 150 5.13 -10.24 -12.44
N ALA A 151 5.16 -11.56 -12.25
CA ALA A 151 5.95 -12.21 -11.20
C ALA A 151 7.46 -12.25 -11.50
N GLY A 152 7.88 -11.81 -12.67
CA GLY A 152 9.29 -11.67 -13.02
C GLY A 152 9.84 -10.28 -12.75
N TRP A 153 8.97 -9.32 -12.45
CA TRP A 153 9.39 -8.00 -12.03
C TRP A 153 9.94 -8.05 -10.60
N ASN A 154 11.02 -7.34 -10.32
CA ASN A 154 11.62 -7.28 -8.99
C ASN A 154 12.05 -5.84 -8.70
N SER A 155 11.55 -5.30 -7.62
CA SER A 155 11.86 -3.95 -7.18
C SER A 155 13.15 -3.84 -6.40
N SER A 156 13.64 -4.94 -5.86
CA SER A 156 14.69 -4.97 -4.85
C SER A 156 14.32 -4.15 -3.60
N PHE A 157 13.04 -4.14 -3.22
CA PHE A 157 12.63 -3.45 -2.00
C PHE A 157 13.19 -4.17 -0.78
N GLU A 158 13.44 -3.41 0.27
CA GLU A 158 13.96 -3.93 1.53
C GLU A 158 12.87 -3.88 2.59
N HIS A 159 12.84 -4.88 3.46
CA HIS A 159 11.83 -5.01 4.50
C HIS A 159 12.41 -5.66 5.74
N ALA A 160 11.80 -5.39 6.88
CA ALA A 160 12.12 -6.03 8.13
C ALA A 160 10.87 -6.15 9.01
N VAL A 161 10.80 -7.24 9.75
CA VAL A 161 9.68 -7.53 10.64
C VAL A 161 10.16 -7.76 12.06
N ARG A 162 9.38 -7.29 13.03
CA ARG A 162 9.54 -7.57 14.45
C ARG A 162 8.20 -7.97 15.07
N ILE A 163 8.20 -8.99 15.92
CA ILE A 163 7.02 -9.45 16.63
C ILE A 163 7.20 -9.19 18.12
N ASP A 164 6.27 -8.43 18.70
CA ASP A 164 6.12 -8.24 20.13
C ASP A 164 4.98 -9.14 20.64
N LYS A 165 5.35 -10.26 21.22
CA LYS A 165 4.40 -11.28 21.69
C LYS A 165 3.61 -10.80 22.91
N GLU A 166 4.19 -9.94 23.74
CA GLU A 166 3.52 -9.44 24.95
C GLU A 166 2.38 -8.48 24.61
N ARG A 167 2.62 -7.62 23.60
CA ARG A 167 1.62 -6.67 23.13
C ARG A 167 0.67 -7.24 22.06
N HIS A 168 0.86 -8.49 21.62
CA HIS A 168 0.19 -9.07 20.46
C HIS A 168 0.26 -8.13 19.25
N LEU A 169 1.48 -7.70 18.93
CA LEU A 169 1.76 -6.73 17.89
C LEU A 169 2.90 -7.22 17.00
N TRP A 170 2.69 -7.27 15.70
CA TRP A 170 3.80 -7.39 14.76
C TRP A 170 3.97 -6.12 13.95
N MET A 171 5.21 -5.80 13.66
CA MET A 171 5.60 -4.57 13.00
C MET A 171 6.34 -4.91 11.72
N CYS A 172 6.00 -4.21 10.64
CA CYS A 172 6.68 -4.35 9.37
C CYS A 172 7.17 -2.99 8.91
N GLU A 173 8.39 -2.94 8.43
CA GLU A 173 9.01 -1.77 7.83
C GLU A 173 9.44 -2.11 6.42
N MET A 174 9.09 -1.25 5.45
CA MET A 174 9.43 -1.41 4.04
C MET A 174 10.15 -0.18 3.51
N ARG A 175 11.14 -0.38 2.64
CA ARG A 175 11.84 0.66 1.88
C ARG A 175 11.79 0.29 0.40
N ILE A 176 11.05 1.06 -0.40
CA ILE A 176 10.78 0.77 -1.81
C ILE A 176 11.54 1.76 -2.69
N PRO A 177 12.46 1.30 -3.56
CA PRO A 177 13.20 2.19 -4.44
C PRO A 177 12.29 2.86 -5.47
N LEU A 178 12.34 4.18 -5.59
CA LEU A 178 11.59 4.92 -6.61
C LEU A 178 12.02 4.55 -8.04
N SER A 179 13.28 4.19 -8.20
CA SER A 179 13.84 3.74 -9.49
C SER A 179 13.17 2.48 -10.04
N ALA A 180 12.73 1.56 -9.17
CA ALA A 180 12.03 0.34 -9.58
C ALA A 180 10.70 0.66 -10.27
N MET A 181 10.00 1.67 -9.79
CA MET A 181 8.75 2.16 -10.35
C MET A 181 8.97 3.25 -11.42
N LYS A 182 10.23 3.53 -11.81
CA LYS A 182 10.62 4.55 -12.80
C LYS A 182 9.99 5.92 -12.52
N THR A 183 9.94 6.31 -11.26
CA THR A 183 9.26 7.52 -10.80
C THR A 183 10.16 8.35 -9.88
N ARG A 184 9.68 9.54 -9.55
CA ARG A 184 10.27 10.44 -8.54
C ARG A 184 9.18 11.08 -7.74
N ILE A 185 9.49 11.47 -6.52
CA ILE A 185 8.61 12.23 -5.66
C ILE A 185 9.15 13.67 -5.55
N VAL A 186 8.24 14.63 -5.58
CA VAL A 186 8.52 16.02 -5.21
C VAL A 186 7.46 16.47 -4.21
N PRO A 187 7.75 17.45 -3.35
CA PRO A 187 6.74 18.00 -2.43
C PRO A 187 5.47 18.42 -3.18
N GLY A 188 4.31 17.96 -2.70
CA GLY A 188 3.00 18.19 -3.34
C GLY A 188 2.59 17.11 -4.33
N SER A 189 3.45 16.16 -4.69
CA SER A 189 3.05 14.99 -5.48
C SER A 189 1.96 14.21 -4.77
N GLN A 190 1.12 13.55 -5.56
CA GLN A 190 0.07 12.65 -5.05
C GLN A 190 0.08 11.38 -5.87
N TRP A 191 0.11 10.25 -5.16
CA TRP A 191 -0.10 8.93 -5.74
C TRP A 191 -1.46 8.40 -5.33
N ARG A 192 -1.88 7.35 -6.01
CA ARG A 192 -2.99 6.52 -5.57
C ARG A 192 -2.45 5.21 -4.99
N GLY A 193 -3.12 4.69 -3.97
CA GLY A 193 -2.71 3.44 -3.35
C GLY A 193 -3.74 2.91 -2.38
N ASN A 194 -3.52 1.70 -1.93
CA ASN A 194 -4.29 1.10 -0.86
C ASN A 194 -3.37 0.27 0.03
N PHE A 195 -3.83 0.02 1.25
CA PHE A 195 -3.17 -0.86 2.20
C PHE A 195 -4.15 -1.94 2.58
N TYR A 196 -3.67 -3.18 2.51
CA TYR A 196 -4.47 -4.33 2.84
C TYR A 196 -3.78 -5.18 3.89
N ARG A 197 -4.55 -6.05 4.49
CA ARG A 197 -4.07 -7.06 5.41
C ARG A 197 -4.92 -8.31 5.30
N ALA A 198 -4.27 -9.44 5.13
CA ALA A 198 -4.87 -10.74 5.38
C ALA A 198 -4.44 -11.27 6.75
N GLU A 199 -5.33 -11.96 7.45
CA GLU A 199 -5.04 -12.68 8.70
C GLU A 199 -5.82 -13.98 8.74
N GLY A 200 -5.14 -15.05 9.11
CA GLY A 200 -5.70 -16.39 9.22
C GLY A 200 -5.34 -17.30 8.06
N THR A 201 -6.01 -18.45 8.03
CA THR A 201 -5.82 -19.50 7.03
C THR A 201 -7.17 -20.01 6.51
N GLY A 202 -7.15 -20.75 5.42
CA GLY A 202 -8.36 -21.30 4.81
C GLY A 202 -8.90 -20.42 3.68
N SER A 203 -10.22 -20.50 3.44
CA SER A 203 -10.87 -19.69 2.41
C SER A 203 -11.00 -18.22 2.81
N ASP A 204 -11.32 -17.34 1.86
CA ASP A 204 -11.50 -15.92 2.12
C ASP A 204 -12.63 -15.63 3.13
N GLU A 205 -13.63 -16.50 3.24
CA GLU A 205 -14.70 -16.39 4.24
C GLU A 205 -14.23 -16.73 5.66
N GLN A 206 -13.19 -17.56 5.77
CA GLN A 206 -12.60 -17.98 7.05
C GLN A 206 -11.54 -17.00 7.56
N ARG A 207 -10.94 -16.25 6.65
CA ARG A 207 -9.89 -15.26 6.95
C ARG A 207 -10.47 -13.87 7.20
N SER A 208 -9.69 -13.05 7.86
CA SER A 208 -9.99 -11.62 8.02
C SER A 208 -9.20 -10.84 6.98
N LEU A 209 -9.88 -10.31 5.97
CA LEU A 209 -9.31 -9.48 4.92
C LEU A 209 -9.68 -8.03 5.18
N LEU A 210 -8.69 -7.19 5.50
CA LEU A 210 -8.88 -5.79 5.88
C LEU A 210 -8.37 -4.85 4.79
N ALA A 211 -8.98 -3.67 4.68
CA ALA A 211 -8.55 -2.61 3.77
C ALA A 211 -8.60 -1.22 4.41
N TRP A 212 -7.62 -0.40 4.09
CA TRP A 212 -7.60 1.01 4.45
C TRP A 212 -8.69 1.80 3.69
N SER A 213 -8.72 1.69 2.40
CA SER A 213 -9.83 2.17 1.58
C SER A 213 -10.68 0.98 1.16
N THR A 214 -11.94 0.96 1.59
CA THR A 214 -12.85 -0.16 1.34
C THR A 214 -13.15 -0.33 -0.14
N VAL A 215 -13.31 -1.58 -0.55
CA VAL A 215 -13.62 -1.99 -1.92
C VAL A 215 -14.97 -2.71 -1.97
N VAL A 216 -15.50 -2.94 -3.16
CA VAL A 216 -16.72 -3.74 -3.32
C VAL A 216 -16.39 -5.23 -3.31
N ALA A 217 -17.25 -6.03 -2.69
CA ALA A 217 -17.11 -7.49 -2.66
C ALA A 217 -17.28 -8.08 -4.06
N ARG A 218 -16.22 -8.69 -4.59
CA ARG A 218 -16.19 -9.50 -5.80
C ARG A 218 -14.85 -10.25 -5.87
N PRO A 219 -14.72 -11.25 -6.75
CA PRO A 219 -13.43 -11.85 -7.03
C PRO A 219 -12.37 -10.78 -7.31
N GLU A 220 -11.16 -10.98 -6.82
CA GLU A 220 -10.03 -10.06 -7.00
C GLU A 220 -10.30 -8.65 -6.40
N ALA A 221 -11.06 -8.59 -5.27
CA ALA A 221 -11.53 -7.34 -4.68
C ALA A 221 -10.41 -6.35 -4.34
N PHE A 222 -9.22 -6.83 -3.97
CA PHE A 222 -8.06 -5.98 -3.69
C PHE A 222 -7.56 -5.28 -4.97
N HIS A 223 -7.67 -5.93 -6.14
CA HIS A 223 -7.32 -5.36 -7.43
C HIS A 223 -8.42 -4.43 -7.99
N ASN A 224 -8.86 -3.47 -7.18
CA ASN A 224 -9.83 -2.45 -7.56
C ASN A 224 -9.24 -1.05 -7.44
N PRO A 225 -8.41 -0.61 -8.41
CA PRO A 225 -7.68 0.66 -8.31
C PRO A 225 -8.59 1.89 -8.25
N SER A 226 -9.85 1.81 -8.71
CA SER A 226 -10.81 2.92 -8.57
C SER A 226 -11.09 3.29 -7.10
N ARG A 227 -10.81 2.38 -6.18
CA ARG A 227 -10.99 2.53 -4.74
C ARG A 227 -9.71 2.95 -4.00
N PHE A 228 -8.60 3.10 -4.70
CA PHE A 228 -7.35 3.55 -4.07
C PHE A 228 -7.51 4.95 -3.47
N GLY A 229 -7.04 5.09 -2.24
CA GLY A 229 -6.94 6.38 -1.55
C GLY A 229 -5.83 7.26 -2.12
N VAL A 230 -5.55 8.35 -1.44
CA VAL A 230 -4.54 9.35 -1.84
C VAL A 230 -3.33 9.28 -0.89
N ILE A 231 -2.14 9.10 -1.41
CA ILE A 231 -0.88 9.30 -0.68
C ILE A 231 -0.34 10.68 -1.06
N ARG A 232 -0.25 11.59 -0.08
CA ARG A 232 0.19 12.99 -0.27
C ARG A 232 1.61 13.15 0.22
N PHE A 233 2.51 13.53 -0.66
CA PHE A 233 3.92 13.73 -0.33
C PHE A 233 4.14 15.18 0.12
N VAL A 234 4.46 15.34 1.40
CA VAL A 234 4.67 16.66 2.04
C VAL A 234 6.14 16.85 2.41
N PRO A 235 6.61 18.11 2.56
CA PRO A 235 7.99 18.43 2.95
C PRO A 235 8.41 17.79 4.25
#